data_1d696003952dd214f93e8aef9c89db78
#
_entry.id   1d696003952dd214f93e8aef9c89db78
#
_cell.length_a   1.000
_cell.length_b   1.000
_cell.length_c   1.000
_cell.angle_alpha   90.00
_cell.angle_beta   90.00
_cell.angle_gamma   90.00
#
_symmetry.space_group_name_H-M   'P 1'
#
loop_
_entity.id
_entity.type
_entity.pdbx_description
1 polymer ?
#
loop_
_entity_poly.entity_id
_entity_poly.type
_entity_poly.pdbx_seq_one_letter_code
_entity_poly.pdbx_strand_id
1 'polypeptide(L)'
;MKNFLLAAAAFCFAGLAMADGHGNKISFEQRHEGTPMEVTSVHLNADGGTITAEGQMGTYGRTYVSYKLTARPDGKSGWVDVEGRGAMADGGFASGAGVGIYSRDGTTFTIHFLVNMQDGTQNLDEVVFNAYTRELTHDVYVVQ
;
A
#
# COMPACT_ATOMS: atom_id res chain seq x y z
N MET A 1 -47.94 34.04 -60.37
CA MET A 1 -46.88 33.03 -60.40
C MET A 1 -45.87 33.41 -59.36
N LYS A 2 -45.87 32.74 -58.22
CA LYS A 2 -45.06 33.05 -57.02
C LYS A 2 -44.05 31.92 -56.86
N ASN A 3 -42.76 32.20 -57.10
CA ASN A 3 -41.70 31.26 -56.88
C ASN A 3 -41.32 31.22 -55.39
N PHE A 4 -41.51 30.09 -54.74
CA PHE A 4 -41.03 29.82 -53.40
C PHE A 4 -39.64 29.21 -53.48
N LEU A 5 -38.65 29.95 -53.02
CA LEU A 5 -37.29 29.43 -52.82
C LEU A 5 -37.27 28.71 -51.46
N LEU A 6 -37.00 27.42 -51.48
CA LEU A 6 -36.78 26.60 -50.26
C LEU A 6 -35.32 26.66 -49.94
N ALA A 7 -34.94 27.34 -48.85
CA ALA A 7 -33.59 27.33 -48.33
C ALA A 7 -33.41 26.13 -47.41
N ALA A 8 -32.60 25.15 -47.80
CA ALA A 8 -32.20 24.03 -46.97
C ALA A 8 -31.06 24.46 -46.03
N ALA A 9 -31.35 24.56 -44.75
CA ALA A 9 -30.32 24.77 -43.72
C ALA A 9 -29.67 23.45 -43.42
N ALA A 10 -28.39 23.29 -43.80
CA ALA A 10 -27.57 22.17 -43.42
C ALA A 10 -27.08 22.38 -41.98
N PHE A 11 -27.62 21.60 -41.05
CA PHE A 11 -27.10 21.50 -39.66
C PHE A 11 -25.86 20.65 -39.66
N CYS A 12 -24.67 21.26 -39.55
CA CYS A 12 -23.44 20.57 -39.24
C CYS A 12 -23.46 20.15 -37.73
N PHE A 13 -23.75 18.89 -37.45
CA PHE A 13 -23.46 18.31 -36.16
C PHE A 13 -21.95 18.18 -36.02
N ALA A 14 -21.33 19.12 -35.34
CA ALA A 14 -19.98 18.92 -34.80
C ALA A 14 -20.05 17.86 -33.68
N GLY A 15 -19.66 16.64 -33.99
CA GLY A 15 -19.48 15.57 -33.02
C GLY A 15 -18.40 15.99 -32.03
N LEU A 16 -18.81 16.24 -30.78
CA LEU A 16 -17.88 16.32 -29.67
C LEU A 16 -17.23 14.94 -29.52
N ALA A 17 -16.01 14.79 -30.03
CA ALA A 17 -15.17 13.66 -29.69
C ALA A 17 -14.87 13.79 -28.17
N MET A 18 -15.61 13.04 -27.33
CA MET A 18 -15.22 12.79 -25.97
C MET A 18 -13.92 12.01 -26.05
N ALA A 19 -12.81 12.67 -25.75
CA ALA A 19 -11.56 11.97 -25.48
C ALA A 19 -11.82 11.13 -24.22
N ASP A 20 -12.06 9.83 -24.39
CA ASP A 20 -11.97 8.86 -23.31
C ASP A 20 -10.55 8.92 -22.78
N GLY A 21 -10.37 9.66 -21.70
CA GLY A 21 -9.14 9.66 -20.93
C GLY A 21 -8.97 8.28 -20.30
N HIS A 22 -8.36 7.36 -21.02
CA HIS A 22 -7.81 6.13 -20.46
C HIS A 22 -6.59 6.51 -19.62
N GLY A 23 -6.83 7.25 -18.53
CA GLY A 23 -5.85 7.34 -17.44
C GLY A 23 -5.76 5.96 -16.81
N ASN A 24 -4.58 5.36 -16.82
CA ASN A 24 -4.32 4.17 -16.04
C ASN A 24 -4.74 4.47 -14.60
N LYS A 25 -5.85 3.89 -14.16
CA LYS A 25 -6.29 4.01 -12.78
C LYS A 25 -5.44 3.04 -11.97
N ILE A 26 -4.79 3.54 -10.93
CA ILE A 26 -4.15 2.68 -9.95
C ILE A 26 -5.24 1.84 -9.29
N SER A 27 -5.07 0.52 -9.30
CA SER A 27 -5.93 -0.42 -8.62
C SER A 27 -5.10 -1.30 -7.67
N PHE A 28 -5.78 -1.85 -6.68
CA PHE A 28 -5.15 -2.69 -5.65
C PHE A 28 -5.87 -4.03 -5.62
N GLU A 29 -5.11 -5.11 -5.65
CA GLU A 29 -5.62 -6.46 -5.47
C GLU A 29 -5.09 -7.02 -4.16
N GLN A 30 -5.98 -7.38 -3.23
CA GLN A 30 -5.59 -7.98 -1.97
C GLN A 30 -4.94 -9.35 -2.20
N ARG A 31 -3.67 -9.48 -1.80
CA ARG A 31 -2.91 -10.74 -1.95
C ARG A 31 -3.00 -11.59 -0.70
N HIS A 32 -2.95 -10.96 0.49
CA HIS A 32 -3.04 -11.63 1.78
C HIS A 32 -3.91 -10.81 2.72
N GLU A 33 -4.92 -11.47 3.30
CA GLU A 33 -5.74 -10.91 4.37
C GLU A 33 -4.99 -11.00 5.70
N GLY A 34 -5.12 -9.95 6.52
CA GLY A 34 -4.74 -9.84 7.92
C GLY A 34 -3.85 -10.94 8.48
N THR A 35 -2.64 -11.09 7.93
CA THR A 35 -1.69 -12.09 8.42
C THR A 35 -1.26 -11.75 9.83
N PRO A 36 -1.58 -12.57 10.85
CA PRO A 36 -1.07 -12.36 12.19
C PRO A 36 0.43 -12.61 12.22
N MET A 37 1.17 -11.63 12.77
CA MET A 37 2.62 -11.69 12.89
C MET A 37 3.00 -11.77 14.36
N GLU A 38 3.97 -12.61 14.69
CA GLU A 38 4.58 -12.63 16.01
C GLU A 38 5.57 -11.47 16.14
N VAL A 39 5.34 -10.57 17.10
CA VAL A 39 6.24 -9.44 17.38
C VAL A 39 7.44 -9.94 18.16
N THR A 40 8.61 -9.97 17.53
CA THR A 40 9.85 -10.48 18.11
C THR A 40 10.59 -9.44 18.93
N SER A 41 10.52 -8.16 18.55
CA SER A 41 11.14 -7.07 19.30
C SER A 41 10.36 -5.76 19.13
N VAL A 42 10.34 -4.95 20.18
CA VAL A 42 9.80 -3.58 20.16
C VAL A 42 10.76 -2.67 20.90
N HIS A 43 11.23 -1.63 20.24
CA HIS A 43 12.01 -0.56 20.83
C HIS A 43 11.38 0.78 20.41
N LEU A 44 10.65 1.43 21.32
CA LEU A 44 10.00 2.71 21.09
C LEU A 44 10.63 3.80 21.94
N ASN A 45 10.78 4.99 21.38
CA ASN A 45 11.30 6.18 22.04
C ASN A 45 10.59 7.44 21.51
N ALA A 46 10.98 8.61 21.99
CA ALA A 46 10.36 9.88 21.59
C ALA A 46 10.54 10.20 20.10
N ASP A 47 11.63 9.73 19.48
CA ASP A 47 11.98 10.01 18.08
C ASP A 47 11.43 8.95 17.10
N GLY A 48 10.74 7.92 17.63
CA GLY A 48 10.19 6.81 16.84
C GLY A 48 10.51 5.46 17.43
N GLY A 49 11.23 4.61 16.69
CA GLY A 49 11.66 3.30 17.18
C GLY A 49 11.71 2.22 16.12
N THR A 50 11.84 0.97 16.56
CA THR A 50 11.86 -0.20 15.68
C THR A 50 10.94 -1.27 16.23
N ILE A 51 10.15 -1.87 15.35
CA ILE A 51 9.33 -3.05 15.61
C ILE A 51 9.84 -4.14 14.67
N THR A 52 10.09 -5.35 15.19
CA THR A 52 10.38 -6.52 14.35
C THR A 52 9.33 -7.58 14.58
N ALA A 53 8.93 -8.23 13.50
CA ALA A 53 7.91 -9.27 13.54
C ALA A 53 8.21 -10.37 12.54
N GLU A 54 7.65 -11.56 12.76
CA GLU A 54 7.74 -12.68 11.86
C GLU A 54 6.40 -13.41 11.76
N GLY A 55 6.15 -14.07 10.62
CA GLY A 55 4.94 -14.83 10.40
C GLY A 55 4.95 -15.60 9.10
N GLN A 56 3.96 -16.48 8.95
CA GLN A 56 3.76 -17.20 7.71
C GLN A 56 2.89 -16.36 6.76
N MET A 57 3.48 -15.87 5.67
CA MET A 57 2.84 -14.92 4.78
C MET A 57 2.70 -15.49 3.36
N GLY A 58 1.80 -16.45 3.21
CA GLY A 58 1.39 -17.05 1.93
C GLY A 58 2.57 -17.34 0.98
N THR A 59 2.57 -16.70 -0.18
CA THR A 59 3.59 -16.89 -1.23
C THR A 59 5.00 -16.45 -0.84
N TYR A 60 5.13 -15.62 0.21
CA TYR A 60 6.43 -15.15 0.70
C TYR A 60 7.07 -16.09 1.73
N GLY A 61 6.34 -17.14 2.13
CA GLY A 61 6.83 -18.12 3.11
C GLY A 61 6.94 -17.57 4.52
N ARG A 62 7.94 -18.01 5.27
CA ARG A 62 8.24 -17.47 6.61
C ARG A 62 8.90 -16.10 6.46
N THR A 63 8.16 -15.06 6.79
CA THR A 63 8.57 -13.67 6.57
C THR A 63 9.05 -13.05 7.87
N TYR A 64 10.17 -12.33 7.76
CA TYR A 64 10.80 -11.54 8.82
C TYR A 64 10.79 -10.09 8.38
N VAL A 65 10.20 -9.20 9.19
CA VAL A 65 10.01 -7.78 8.83
C VAL A 65 10.53 -6.89 9.92
N SER A 66 11.18 -5.80 9.53
CA SER A 66 11.60 -4.70 10.39
C SER A 66 10.91 -3.42 9.96
N TYR A 67 10.22 -2.76 10.89
CA TYR A 67 9.57 -1.46 10.73
C TYR A 67 10.33 -0.44 11.54
N LYS A 68 11.06 0.47 10.88
CA LYS A 68 11.78 1.57 11.51
C LYS A 68 10.94 2.84 11.44
N LEU A 69 10.46 3.29 12.57
CA LEU A 69 9.60 4.46 12.73
C LEU A 69 10.44 5.70 13.00
N THR A 70 10.09 6.82 12.36
CA THR A 70 10.60 8.15 12.66
C THR A 70 9.44 9.06 13.01
N ALA A 71 9.36 9.52 14.27
CA ALA A 71 8.24 10.29 14.77
C ALA A 71 8.29 11.75 14.30
N ARG A 72 7.11 12.31 14.06
CA ARG A 72 6.92 13.76 13.92
C ARG A 72 6.84 14.40 15.32
N PRO A 73 7.01 15.74 15.42
CA PRO A 73 6.91 16.44 16.69
C PRO A 73 5.58 16.28 17.42
N ASP A 74 4.50 15.90 16.73
CA ASP A 74 3.19 15.62 17.32
C ASP A 74 3.15 14.34 18.16
N GLY A 75 4.16 13.45 17.99
CA GLY A 75 4.27 12.15 18.65
C GLY A 75 3.15 11.15 18.27
N LYS A 76 2.30 11.50 17.29
CA LYS A 76 1.14 10.70 16.86
C LYS A 76 1.23 10.24 15.42
N SER A 77 2.19 10.73 14.66
CA SER A 77 2.40 10.38 13.27
C SER A 77 3.88 10.38 12.91
N GLY A 78 4.22 9.87 11.73
CA GLY A 78 5.58 9.88 11.26
C GLY A 78 5.77 9.08 9.99
N TRP A 79 7.02 8.78 9.71
CA TRP A 79 7.45 7.98 8.56
C TRP A 79 7.89 6.59 9.02
N VAL A 80 7.85 5.66 8.10
CA VAL A 80 8.35 4.31 8.30
C VAL A 80 9.25 3.89 7.14
N ASP A 81 10.39 3.30 7.47
CA ASP A 81 11.21 2.49 6.56
C ASP A 81 10.98 1.03 6.90
N VAL A 82 10.74 0.19 5.89
CA VAL A 82 10.42 -1.23 6.07
C VAL A 82 11.35 -2.09 5.24
N GLU A 83 11.86 -3.15 5.84
CA GLU A 83 12.61 -4.19 5.16
C GLU A 83 12.04 -5.56 5.53
N GLY A 84 11.84 -6.41 4.52
CA GLY A 84 11.29 -7.76 4.69
C GLY A 84 12.08 -8.82 3.92
N ARG A 85 12.15 -10.01 4.52
CA ARG A 85 12.71 -11.23 3.93
C ARG A 85 11.76 -12.39 4.16
N GLY A 86 11.42 -13.11 3.08
CA GLY A 86 10.62 -14.33 3.14
C GLY A 86 11.47 -15.54 2.80
N ALA A 87 11.54 -16.52 3.71
CA ALA A 87 12.18 -17.80 3.47
C ALA A 87 11.15 -18.83 2.99
N MET A 88 11.29 -19.31 1.77
CA MET A 88 10.37 -20.25 1.14
C MET A 88 10.79 -21.70 1.38
N ALA A 89 9.82 -22.62 1.42
CA ALA A 89 10.06 -24.02 1.71
C ALA A 89 10.93 -24.73 0.64
N ASP A 90 10.99 -24.21 -0.58
CA ASP A 90 11.81 -24.72 -1.67
C ASP A 90 13.29 -24.26 -1.59
N GLY A 91 13.64 -23.48 -0.56
CA GLY A 91 14.99 -22.93 -0.35
C GLY A 91 15.20 -21.55 -0.97
N GLY A 92 14.17 -20.97 -1.62
CA GLY A 92 14.23 -19.62 -2.15
C GLY A 92 14.07 -18.54 -1.08
N PHE A 93 14.40 -17.31 -1.45
CA PHE A 93 14.14 -16.11 -0.64
C PHE A 93 13.41 -15.07 -1.47
N ALA A 94 12.36 -14.49 -0.88
CA ALA A 94 11.77 -13.24 -1.32
C ALA A 94 12.37 -12.08 -0.50
N SER A 95 12.46 -10.90 -1.09
CA SER A 95 12.84 -9.70 -0.37
C SER A 95 12.08 -8.49 -0.89
N GLY A 96 11.81 -7.55 -0.01
CA GLY A 96 11.20 -6.28 -0.32
C GLY A 96 11.67 -5.21 0.64
N ALA A 97 11.69 -3.97 0.16
CA ALA A 97 11.92 -2.79 0.96
C ALA A 97 10.89 -1.73 0.61
N GLY A 98 10.46 -0.97 1.60
CA GLY A 98 9.40 0.00 1.42
C GLY A 98 9.54 1.21 2.32
N VAL A 99 8.80 2.25 1.97
CA VAL A 99 8.70 3.48 2.74
C VAL A 99 7.24 3.90 2.83
N GLY A 100 6.90 4.55 3.94
CA GLY A 100 5.53 4.99 4.15
C GLY A 100 5.35 5.91 5.33
N ILE A 101 4.13 5.91 5.83
CA ILE A 101 3.71 6.75 6.94
C ILE A 101 3.00 5.90 8.00
N TYR A 102 2.99 6.40 9.22
CA TYR A 102 2.15 5.83 10.28
C TYR A 102 1.36 6.92 11.01
N SER A 103 0.25 6.51 11.58
CA SER A 103 -0.48 7.25 12.58
C SER A 103 -0.66 6.40 13.84
N ARG A 104 -0.81 7.05 14.98
CA ARG A 104 -1.00 6.40 16.27
C ARG A 104 -2.21 6.98 16.99
N ASP A 105 -3.12 6.10 17.39
CA ASP A 105 -4.21 6.41 18.31
C ASP A 105 -4.09 5.54 19.56
N GLY A 106 -3.94 6.18 20.71
CA GLY A 106 -3.64 5.47 21.95
C GLY A 106 -2.37 4.62 21.82
N THR A 107 -2.51 3.31 21.96
CA THR A 107 -1.43 2.32 21.83
C THR A 107 -1.39 1.65 20.46
N THR A 108 -2.32 2.00 19.54
CA THR A 108 -2.44 1.37 18.23
C THR A 108 -1.77 2.21 17.16
N PHE A 109 -0.86 1.61 16.43
CA PHE A 109 -0.20 2.16 15.25
C PHE A 109 -0.86 1.58 14.01
N THR A 110 -1.25 2.45 13.07
CA THR A 110 -1.67 2.08 11.71
C THR A 110 -0.61 2.57 10.76
N ILE A 111 -0.01 1.66 10.01
CA ILE A 111 1.15 1.91 9.16
C ILE A 111 0.78 1.55 7.72
N HIS A 112 0.97 2.49 6.78
CA HIS A 112 0.78 2.26 5.35
C HIS A 112 2.09 2.54 4.63
N PHE A 113 2.53 1.61 3.78
CA PHE A 113 3.78 1.76 3.07
C PHE A 113 3.76 1.06 1.71
N LEU A 114 4.51 1.62 0.77
CA LEU A 114 4.73 1.03 -0.54
C LEU A 114 6.01 0.20 -0.49
N VAL A 115 5.91 -1.04 -0.97
CA VAL A 115 7.02 -2.00 -1.02
C VAL A 115 7.40 -2.27 -2.47
N ASN A 116 8.70 -2.23 -2.73
CA ASN A 116 9.28 -2.70 -3.98
C ASN A 116 9.88 -4.09 -3.74
N MET A 117 9.29 -5.10 -4.36
CA MET A 117 9.74 -6.49 -4.23
C MET A 117 10.89 -6.77 -5.19
N GLN A 118 11.75 -7.72 -4.86
CA GLN A 118 12.91 -8.11 -5.68
C GLN A 118 12.52 -8.58 -7.09
N ASP A 119 11.34 -9.13 -7.26
CA ASP A 119 10.80 -9.57 -8.56
C ASP A 119 10.19 -8.44 -9.39
N GLY A 120 10.21 -7.20 -8.90
CA GLY A 120 9.65 -6.02 -9.54
C GLY A 120 8.17 -5.78 -9.20
N THR A 121 7.52 -6.66 -8.44
CA THR A 121 6.16 -6.43 -7.94
C THR A 121 6.17 -5.27 -6.97
N GLN A 122 5.14 -4.43 -7.03
CA GLN A 122 4.92 -3.35 -6.08
C GLN A 122 3.70 -3.65 -5.23
N ASN A 123 3.82 -3.49 -3.92
CA ASN A 123 2.72 -3.67 -2.99
C ASN A 123 2.44 -2.37 -2.23
N LEU A 124 1.17 -2.17 -1.90
CA LEU A 124 0.75 -1.31 -0.80
C LEU A 124 0.43 -2.23 0.38
N ASP A 125 1.12 -2.04 1.48
CA ASP A 125 0.92 -2.85 2.68
C ASP A 125 0.30 -2.00 3.79
N GLU A 126 -0.59 -2.62 4.57
CA GLU A 126 -1.16 -2.07 5.79
C GLU A 126 -0.77 -2.94 6.97
N VAL A 127 -0.27 -2.29 8.04
CA VAL A 127 0.04 -2.95 9.29
C VAL A 127 -0.70 -2.25 10.43
N VAL A 128 -1.39 -3.05 11.25
CA VAL A 128 -1.96 -2.60 12.51
C VAL A 128 -1.22 -3.25 13.66
N PHE A 129 -0.57 -2.43 14.49
CA PHE A 129 0.20 -2.87 15.65
C PHE A 129 -0.32 -2.23 16.93
N ASN A 130 -0.67 -3.04 17.92
CA ASN A 130 -1.01 -2.57 19.27
C ASN A 130 0.18 -2.76 20.20
N ALA A 131 0.78 -1.66 20.66
CA ALA A 131 1.97 -1.68 21.50
C ALA A 131 1.72 -2.23 22.91
N TYR A 132 0.48 -2.24 23.39
CA TYR A 132 0.13 -2.78 24.70
C TYR A 132 -0.05 -4.31 24.67
N THR A 133 -0.82 -4.83 23.69
CA THR A 133 -1.08 -6.28 23.54
C THR A 133 0.02 -6.98 22.75
N ARG A 134 0.83 -6.23 21.99
CA ARG A 134 1.84 -6.71 21.02
C ARG A 134 1.22 -7.50 19.85
N GLU A 135 -0.06 -7.36 19.62
CA GLU A 135 -0.72 -7.90 18.43
C GLU A 135 -0.33 -7.08 17.21
N LEU A 136 0.02 -7.79 16.13
CA LEU A 136 0.33 -7.20 14.84
C LEU A 136 -0.33 -8.00 13.74
N THR A 137 -1.05 -7.32 12.84
CA THR A 137 -1.59 -7.88 11.60
C THR A 137 -1.00 -7.16 10.40
N HIS A 138 -0.80 -7.88 9.31
CA HIS A 138 -0.19 -7.35 8.09
C HIS A 138 -1.02 -7.76 6.87
N ASP A 139 -1.58 -6.79 6.16
CA ASP A 139 -2.32 -6.94 4.91
C ASP A 139 -1.45 -6.51 3.73
N VAL A 140 -1.53 -7.25 2.62
CA VAL A 140 -0.73 -6.99 1.41
C VAL A 140 -1.66 -6.81 0.22
N TYR A 141 -1.51 -5.69 -0.49
CA TYR A 141 -2.22 -5.36 -1.71
C TYR A 141 -1.23 -5.14 -2.85
N VAL A 142 -1.42 -5.83 -3.97
CA VAL A 142 -0.60 -5.62 -5.18
C VAL A 142 -1.09 -4.38 -5.89
N VAL A 143 -0.16 -3.50 -6.27
CA VAL A 143 -0.43 -2.31 -7.11
C VAL A 143 -0.48 -2.76 -8.57
N GLN A 144 -1.57 -2.40 -9.28
CA GLN A 144 -1.80 -2.69 -10.68
C GLN A 144 -1.97 -1.43 -11.52
#